data_eef485254891885750a892945ce1846f
#
_entry.id   eef485254891885750a892945ce1846f
#
_cell.length_a   1.000
_cell.length_b   1.000
_cell.length_c   1.000
_cell.angle_alpha   90.00
_cell.angle_beta   90.00
_cell.angle_gamma   90.00
#
_symmetry.space_group_name_H-M   'P 1'
#
loop_
_entity.id
_entity.type
_entity.pdbx_description
1 polymer ?
#
loop_
_entity_poly.entity_id
_entity_poly.type
_entity_poly.pdbx_seq_one_letter_code
_entity_poly.pdbx_strand_id
1 'polypeptide(L)'
;MDNGFHHLGGISVGGGTLQGLSNLTIDINKADEIEELSRVGNKKNLDALIGEVVNNIGSLNPDITASNFSKARNKTNFNNEDIASSLSNMVGEVIGTVAYLNALLIGVSNVYFIGRVSKMNTVKNGIEKRLNLAGISGHYIEKQEFANVIGAIAYLNANT
;
A
#
# COMPACT_ATOMS: atom_id res chain seq x y z
N MET A 1 11.50 -31.19 3.61
CA MET A 1 10.81 -29.91 3.35
C MET A 1 11.52 -29.30 2.16
N ASP A 2 10.77 -29.02 1.10
CA ASP A 2 11.32 -28.39 -0.08
C ASP A 2 11.70 -26.95 0.28
N ASN A 3 12.98 -26.63 0.32
CA ASN A 3 13.50 -25.28 0.63
C ASN A 3 13.43 -24.34 -0.58
N GLY A 4 12.53 -24.63 -1.51
CA GLY A 4 12.37 -23.84 -2.74
C GLY A 4 11.65 -22.51 -2.49
N PHE A 5 11.98 -21.53 -3.36
CA PHE A 5 11.23 -20.28 -3.46
C PHE A 5 9.96 -20.53 -4.28
N HIS A 6 8.79 -20.09 -3.76
CA HIS A 6 7.52 -20.23 -4.45
C HIS A 6 6.96 -18.85 -4.80
N HIS A 7 6.61 -18.65 -6.07
CA HIS A 7 5.88 -17.47 -6.52
C HIS A 7 4.39 -17.69 -6.30
N LEU A 8 3.79 -16.97 -5.34
CA LEU A 8 2.37 -17.12 -4.97
C LEU A 8 1.42 -16.35 -5.89
N GLY A 9 1.91 -15.31 -6.55
CA GLY A 9 1.11 -14.45 -7.41
C GLY A 9 1.63 -13.02 -7.46
N GLY A 10 0.91 -12.15 -8.15
CA GLY A 10 1.25 -10.74 -8.29
C GLY A 10 0.02 -9.87 -8.48
N ILE A 11 0.22 -8.57 -8.30
CA ILE A 11 -0.78 -7.54 -8.56
C ILE A 11 -0.20 -6.48 -9.49
N SER A 12 -1.07 -5.88 -10.31
CA SER A 12 -0.68 -4.82 -11.25
C SER A 12 -0.73 -3.42 -10.62
N VAL A 13 -0.89 -3.33 -9.29
CA VAL A 13 -0.97 -2.07 -8.55
C VAL A 13 0.28 -1.90 -7.69
N GLY A 14 0.99 -0.78 -7.89
CA GLY A 14 2.22 -0.49 -7.17
C GLY A 14 2.72 0.92 -7.43
N GLY A 15 4.02 1.16 -7.29
CA GLY A 15 4.63 2.48 -7.45
C GLY A 15 4.42 3.10 -8.83
N GLY A 16 4.52 2.30 -9.90
CA GLY A 16 4.24 2.77 -11.27
C GLY A 16 2.78 3.19 -11.45
N THR A 17 1.84 2.43 -10.87
CA THR A 17 0.41 2.79 -10.87
C THR A 17 0.17 4.09 -10.12
N LEU A 18 0.78 4.25 -8.94
CA LEU A 18 0.66 5.48 -8.15
C LEU A 18 1.16 6.70 -8.95
N GLN A 19 2.37 6.62 -9.51
CA GLN A 19 2.94 7.71 -10.31
C GLN A 19 2.11 8.00 -11.56
N GLY A 20 1.66 6.97 -12.27
CA GLY A 20 0.83 7.12 -13.47
C GLY A 20 -0.51 7.79 -13.19
N LEU A 21 -1.22 7.34 -12.14
CA LEU A 21 -2.50 7.94 -11.74
C LEU A 21 -2.32 9.35 -11.19
N SER A 22 -1.27 9.63 -10.41
CA SER A 22 -0.97 10.98 -9.94
C SER A 22 -0.68 11.92 -11.11
N ASN A 23 0.09 11.47 -12.11
CA ASN A 23 0.33 12.26 -13.32
C ASN A 23 -0.97 12.56 -14.09
N LEU A 24 -1.83 11.57 -14.24
CA LEU A 24 -3.11 11.71 -14.96
C LEU A 24 -4.12 12.61 -14.23
N THR A 25 -4.08 12.69 -12.90
CA THR A 25 -5.11 13.37 -12.10
C THR A 25 -4.68 14.72 -11.57
N ILE A 26 -3.39 14.89 -11.27
CA ILE A 26 -2.84 16.10 -10.63
C ILE A 26 -1.55 16.62 -11.28
N ASP A 27 -1.15 16.05 -12.43
CA ASP A 27 0.04 16.42 -13.20
C ASP A 27 1.37 16.33 -12.39
N ILE A 28 1.46 15.33 -11.50
CA ILE A 28 2.63 15.07 -10.65
C ILE A 28 3.02 13.60 -10.77
N ASN A 29 4.31 13.33 -11.06
CA ASN A 29 4.81 11.96 -11.26
C ASN A 29 6.04 11.61 -10.41
N LYS A 30 6.58 12.55 -9.63
CA LYS A 30 7.72 12.28 -8.74
C LYS A 30 7.24 11.73 -7.40
N ALA A 31 7.81 10.63 -6.98
CA ALA A 31 7.40 9.92 -5.76
C ALA A 31 7.48 10.81 -4.51
N ASP A 32 8.54 11.63 -4.39
CA ASP A 32 8.72 12.51 -3.24
C ASP A 32 7.66 13.64 -3.20
N GLU A 33 7.32 14.23 -4.35
CA GLU A 33 6.25 15.23 -4.44
C GLU A 33 4.88 14.63 -4.10
N ILE A 34 4.60 13.40 -4.59
CA ILE A 34 3.38 12.67 -4.26
C ILE A 34 3.31 12.39 -2.75
N GLU A 35 4.42 11.96 -2.14
CA GLU A 35 4.48 11.70 -0.69
C GLU A 35 4.23 12.99 0.12
N GLU A 36 4.84 14.11 -0.25
CA GLU A 36 4.63 15.40 0.42
C GLU A 36 3.17 15.82 0.40
N LEU A 37 2.52 15.78 -0.76
CA LEU A 37 1.10 16.08 -0.89
C LEU A 37 0.23 15.09 -0.10
N SER A 38 0.52 13.81 -0.21
CA SER A 38 -0.24 12.75 0.48
C SER A 38 -0.23 12.91 2.00
N ARG A 39 0.85 13.43 2.57
CA ARG A 39 1.00 13.64 4.02
C ARG A 39 0.08 14.71 4.58
N VAL A 40 -0.21 15.75 3.80
CA VAL A 40 -1.05 16.88 4.23
C VAL A 40 -2.49 16.75 3.75
N GLY A 41 -2.74 15.87 2.76
CA GLY A 41 -4.06 15.59 2.24
C GLY A 41 -4.91 14.71 3.15
N ASN A 42 -6.22 14.74 2.91
CA ASN A 42 -7.20 13.96 3.66
C ASN A 42 -8.03 13.08 2.73
N LYS A 43 -7.71 11.79 2.68
CA LYS A 43 -8.45 10.81 1.87
C LYS A 43 -9.95 10.78 2.17
N LYS A 44 -10.38 11.13 3.38
CA LYS A 44 -11.81 11.16 3.77
C LYS A 44 -12.65 12.10 2.92
N ASN A 45 -12.02 13.05 2.24
CA ASN A 45 -12.73 13.95 1.33
C ASN A 45 -13.15 13.26 0.01
N LEU A 46 -12.42 12.22 -0.41
CA LEU A 46 -12.68 11.46 -1.65
C LEU A 46 -13.23 10.07 -1.39
N ASP A 47 -12.74 9.39 -0.36
CA ASP A 47 -13.05 7.99 -0.07
C ASP A 47 -14.23 7.87 0.88
N ALA A 48 -15.08 6.87 0.68
CA ALA A 48 -16.01 6.42 1.72
C ALA A 48 -15.31 5.43 2.64
N LEU A 49 -15.44 5.62 3.94
CA LEU A 49 -14.84 4.75 4.95
C LEU A 49 -15.87 3.76 5.52
N ILE A 50 -15.40 2.65 6.07
CA ILE A 50 -16.26 1.64 6.71
C ILE A 50 -17.12 2.28 7.80
N GLY A 51 -16.55 3.15 8.65
CA GLY A 51 -17.30 3.84 9.69
C GLY A 51 -18.37 4.83 9.20
N GLU A 52 -18.35 5.22 7.92
CA GLU A 52 -19.37 6.08 7.31
C GLU A 52 -20.53 5.29 6.68
N VAL A 53 -20.28 4.03 6.27
CA VAL A 53 -21.25 3.25 5.49
C VAL A 53 -21.86 2.07 6.25
N VAL A 54 -21.32 1.72 7.41
CA VAL A 54 -21.76 0.60 8.24
C VAL A 54 -22.06 1.07 9.66
N ASN A 55 -23.30 0.87 10.13
CA ASN A 55 -23.71 1.29 11.47
C ASN A 55 -23.11 0.44 12.61
N ASN A 56 -22.81 -0.83 12.35
CA ASN A 56 -22.20 -1.73 13.32
C ASN A 56 -21.00 -2.43 12.67
N ILE A 57 -19.82 -1.90 12.93
CA ILE A 57 -18.55 -2.35 12.32
C ILE A 57 -17.87 -3.47 13.11
N GLY A 58 -18.40 -3.85 14.30
CA GLY A 58 -17.77 -4.83 15.17
C GLY A 58 -16.33 -4.44 15.53
N SER A 59 -15.38 -5.32 15.29
CA SER A 59 -13.95 -5.11 15.52
C SER A 59 -13.19 -4.45 14.35
N LEU A 60 -13.88 -4.11 13.25
CA LEU A 60 -13.22 -3.49 12.10
C LEU A 60 -12.78 -2.06 12.42
N ASN A 61 -11.62 -1.67 11.89
CA ASN A 61 -11.17 -0.29 12.00
C ASN A 61 -12.04 0.63 11.12
N PRO A 62 -12.71 1.65 11.70
CA PRO A 62 -13.59 2.55 10.97
C PRO A 62 -12.89 3.35 9.86
N ASP A 63 -11.57 3.54 9.95
CA ASP A 63 -10.77 4.29 8.96
C ASP A 63 -10.32 3.46 7.74
N ILE A 64 -10.75 2.19 7.66
CA ILE A 64 -10.55 1.38 6.46
C ILE A 64 -11.45 1.91 5.35
N THR A 65 -10.91 1.97 4.14
CA THR A 65 -11.66 2.42 2.99
C THR A 65 -12.66 1.34 2.55
N ALA A 66 -13.94 1.72 2.49
CA ALA A 66 -15.00 0.92 1.91
C ALA A 66 -15.04 1.08 0.39
N SER A 67 -14.82 2.31 -0.11
CA SER A 67 -14.80 2.59 -1.55
C SER A 67 -13.90 3.79 -1.85
N ASN A 68 -12.82 3.54 -2.59
CA ASN A 68 -11.91 4.58 -3.04
C ASN A 68 -12.61 5.51 -4.03
N PHE A 69 -12.36 6.80 -3.93
CA PHE A 69 -12.87 7.86 -4.82
C PHE A 69 -14.39 7.92 -4.97
N SER A 70 -15.16 7.23 -4.13
CA SER A 70 -16.62 7.16 -4.29
C SER A 70 -17.30 8.51 -4.17
N LYS A 71 -16.75 9.44 -3.39
CA LYS A 71 -17.29 10.81 -3.23
C LYS A 71 -17.06 11.68 -4.47
N ALA A 72 -16.12 11.31 -5.33
CA ALA A 72 -15.88 11.98 -6.61
C ALA A 72 -16.99 11.79 -7.64
N ARG A 73 -17.93 10.86 -7.41
CA ARG A 73 -19.10 10.69 -8.30
C ARG A 73 -19.99 11.93 -8.40
N ASN A 74 -20.06 12.71 -7.34
CA ASN A 74 -21.00 13.84 -7.22
C ASN A 74 -20.30 15.19 -7.01
N LYS A 75 -18.98 15.20 -6.95
CA LYS A 75 -18.16 16.38 -6.72
C LYS A 75 -16.92 16.29 -7.60
N THR A 76 -16.56 17.37 -8.26
CA THR A 76 -15.42 17.40 -9.21
C THR A 76 -14.27 18.28 -8.72
N ASN A 77 -14.44 19.02 -7.63
CA ASN A 77 -13.46 20.00 -7.17
C ASN A 77 -12.77 19.48 -5.90
N PHE A 78 -11.62 18.83 -6.06
CA PHE A 78 -10.76 18.37 -5.00
C PHE A 78 -9.38 19.01 -5.14
N ASN A 79 -8.69 19.24 -4.02
CA ASN A 79 -7.30 19.68 -4.06
C ASN A 79 -6.36 18.51 -4.38
N ASN A 80 -5.16 18.83 -4.81
CA ASN A 80 -4.16 17.83 -5.20
C ASN A 80 -3.72 16.97 -4.02
N GLU A 81 -3.68 17.53 -2.83
CA GLU A 81 -3.29 16.88 -1.59
C GLU A 81 -4.25 15.72 -1.25
N ASP A 82 -5.54 15.97 -1.31
CA ASP A 82 -6.56 14.97 -1.02
C ASP A 82 -6.54 13.84 -2.06
N ILE A 83 -6.35 14.18 -3.34
CA ILE A 83 -6.22 13.19 -4.43
C ILE A 83 -4.97 12.34 -4.20
N ALA A 84 -3.82 12.94 -3.93
CA ALA A 84 -2.58 12.22 -3.65
C ALA A 84 -2.70 11.32 -2.43
N SER A 85 -3.37 11.79 -1.36
CA SER A 85 -3.64 11.01 -0.14
C SER A 85 -4.52 9.78 -0.43
N SER A 86 -5.58 9.95 -1.22
CA SER A 86 -6.47 8.86 -1.59
C SER A 86 -5.79 7.83 -2.50
N LEU A 87 -5.02 8.27 -3.50
CA LEU A 87 -4.23 7.41 -4.37
C LEU A 87 -3.20 6.59 -3.59
N SER A 88 -2.42 7.24 -2.73
CA SER A 88 -1.39 6.57 -1.91
C SER A 88 -2.00 5.55 -0.96
N ASN A 89 -3.12 5.92 -0.30
CA ASN A 89 -3.86 5.01 0.56
C ASN A 89 -4.42 3.81 -0.22
N MET A 90 -5.03 4.03 -1.38
CA MET A 90 -5.56 2.97 -2.24
C MET A 90 -4.47 1.95 -2.60
N VAL A 91 -3.31 2.43 -3.08
CA VAL A 91 -2.18 1.55 -3.41
C VAL A 91 -1.71 0.77 -2.18
N GLY A 92 -1.59 1.43 -1.03
CA GLY A 92 -1.20 0.79 0.22
C GLY A 92 -2.20 -0.29 0.66
N GLU A 93 -3.50 0.02 0.65
CA GLU A 93 -4.53 -0.94 1.06
C GLU A 93 -4.62 -2.14 0.11
N VAL A 94 -4.43 -1.96 -1.20
CA VAL A 94 -4.40 -3.08 -2.17
C VAL A 94 -3.19 -3.99 -1.90
N ILE A 95 -1.99 -3.41 -1.75
CA ILE A 95 -0.77 -4.16 -1.42
C ILE A 95 -0.96 -4.92 -0.09
N GLY A 96 -1.42 -4.24 0.95
CA GLY A 96 -1.63 -4.83 2.26
C GLY A 96 -2.67 -5.95 2.26
N THR A 97 -3.75 -5.79 1.50
CA THR A 97 -4.80 -6.82 1.37
C THR A 97 -4.25 -8.09 0.73
N VAL A 98 -3.54 -7.97 -0.38
CA VAL A 98 -2.95 -9.14 -1.05
C VAL A 98 -1.86 -9.77 -0.19
N ALA A 99 -1.06 -8.95 0.51
CA ALA A 99 -0.02 -9.45 1.41
C ALA A 99 -0.60 -10.29 2.56
N TYR A 100 -1.63 -9.81 3.27
CA TYR A 100 -2.19 -10.58 4.37
C TYR A 100 -2.95 -11.83 3.90
N LEU A 101 -3.66 -11.76 2.76
CA LEU A 101 -4.33 -12.93 2.21
C LEU A 101 -3.34 -14.04 1.84
N ASN A 102 -2.22 -13.70 1.20
CA ASN A 102 -1.15 -14.65 0.92
C ASN A 102 -0.51 -15.19 2.21
N ALA A 103 -0.26 -14.34 3.21
CA ALA A 103 0.29 -14.78 4.50
C ALA A 103 -0.62 -15.79 5.19
N LEU A 104 -1.94 -15.54 5.22
CA LEU A 104 -2.93 -16.48 5.76
C LEU A 104 -2.97 -17.80 4.95
N LEU A 105 -2.90 -17.72 3.62
CA LEU A 105 -2.92 -18.88 2.73
C LEU A 105 -1.77 -19.85 3.02
N ILE A 106 -0.57 -19.32 3.29
CA ILE A 106 0.63 -20.15 3.56
C ILE A 106 0.93 -20.34 5.06
N GLY A 107 0.10 -19.79 5.95
CA GLY A 107 0.21 -19.98 7.40
C GLY A 107 1.38 -19.23 8.04
N VAL A 108 1.75 -18.05 7.55
CA VAL A 108 2.80 -17.21 8.15
C VAL A 108 2.22 -15.93 8.75
N SER A 109 2.87 -15.40 9.78
CA SER A 109 2.48 -14.17 10.48
C SER A 109 3.39 -12.98 10.21
N ASN A 110 4.44 -13.15 9.40
CA ASN A 110 5.42 -12.11 9.10
C ASN A 110 5.56 -11.91 7.59
N VAL A 111 5.49 -10.67 7.14
CA VAL A 111 5.66 -10.28 5.73
C VAL A 111 6.74 -9.20 5.62
N TYR A 112 7.69 -9.39 4.73
CA TYR A 112 8.77 -8.44 4.48
C TYR A 112 8.50 -7.66 3.21
N PHE A 113 8.47 -6.35 3.32
CA PHE A 113 8.25 -5.43 2.20
C PHE A 113 9.58 -4.87 1.69
N ILE A 114 9.79 -4.99 0.39
CA ILE A 114 10.95 -4.45 -0.31
C ILE A 114 10.49 -3.55 -1.46
N GLY A 115 11.40 -2.72 -1.98
CA GLY A 115 11.11 -1.78 -3.06
C GLY A 115 10.79 -0.38 -2.57
N ARG A 116 10.60 0.56 -3.51
CA ARG A 116 10.49 1.99 -3.22
C ARG A 116 9.10 2.41 -2.73
N VAL A 117 8.04 1.80 -3.22
CA VAL A 117 6.66 2.22 -2.90
C VAL A 117 6.32 2.01 -1.42
N SER A 118 6.80 0.92 -0.83
CA SER A 118 6.58 0.63 0.60
C SER A 118 7.42 1.50 1.55
N LYS A 119 8.32 2.33 1.01
CA LYS A 119 9.06 3.34 1.75
C LYS A 119 8.23 4.61 2.01
N MET A 120 7.25 4.87 1.16
CA MET A 120 6.33 6.01 1.33
C MET A 120 5.45 5.80 2.56
N ASN A 121 5.47 6.74 3.50
CA ASN A 121 4.76 6.60 4.78
C ASN A 121 3.24 6.47 4.60
N THR A 122 2.66 7.20 3.65
CA THR A 122 1.23 7.15 3.37
C THR A 122 0.81 5.80 2.80
N VAL A 123 1.61 5.22 1.90
CA VAL A 123 1.41 3.86 1.37
C VAL A 123 1.60 2.82 2.48
N LYS A 124 2.68 2.93 3.26
CA LYS A 124 2.96 2.06 4.40
C LYS A 124 1.80 2.03 5.40
N ASN A 125 1.24 3.19 5.74
CA ASN A 125 0.09 3.28 6.62
C ASN A 125 -1.14 2.52 6.08
N GLY A 126 -1.37 2.57 4.77
CA GLY A 126 -2.41 1.78 4.10
C GLY A 126 -2.16 0.28 4.21
N ILE A 127 -0.91 -0.16 4.00
CA ILE A 127 -0.49 -1.56 4.16
C ILE A 127 -0.75 -2.03 5.59
N GLU A 128 -0.22 -1.32 6.59
CA GLU A 128 -0.33 -1.69 8.01
C GLU A 128 -1.79 -1.82 8.47
N LYS A 129 -2.67 -0.92 8.05
CA LYS A 129 -4.10 -1.01 8.36
C LYS A 129 -4.72 -2.33 7.90
N ARG A 130 -4.32 -2.84 6.75
CA ARG A 130 -4.81 -4.10 6.21
C ARG A 130 -4.18 -5.31 6.87
N LEU A 131 -2.88 -5.29 7.13
CA LEU A 131 -2.17 -6.37 7.85
C LEU A 131 -2.75 -6.58 9.25
N ASN A 132 -3.04 -5.48 9.95
CA ASN A 132 -3.59 -5.52 11.31
C ASN A 132 -4.96 -6.22 11.40
N LEU A 133 -5.75 -6.25 10.32
CA LEU A 133 -7.02 -6.99 10.29
C LEU A 133 -6.82 -8.50 10.49
N ALA A 134 -5.68 -9.02 10.06
CA ALA A 134 -5.35 -10.44 10.10
C ALA A 134 -4.30 -10.77 11.18
N GLY A 135 -3.88 -9.80 11.97
CA GLY A 135 -2.81 -9.99 12.96
C GLY A 135 -1.44 -10.31 12.32
N ILE A 136 -1.23 -9.88 11.09
CA ILE A 136 0.03 -10.08 10.36
C ILE A 136 0.97 -8.92 10.64
N SER A 137 2.26 -9.21 10.87
CA SER A 137 3.30 -8.21 11.09
C SER A 137 4.03 -7.85 9.79
N GLY A 138 4.05 -6.56 9.47
CA GLY A 138 4.82 -6.03 8.33
C GLY A 138 6.24 -5.63 8.75
N HIS A 139 7.23 -6.04 7.98
CA HIS A 139 8.64 -5.70 8.21
C HIS A 139 9.19 -4.90 7.04
N TYR A 140 9.85 -3.78 7.36
CA TYR A 140 10.43 -2.84 6.42
C TYR A 140 11.92 -2.71 6.72
N ILE A 141 12.74 -3.32 5.88
CA ILE A 141 14.19 -3.36 6.10
C ILE A 141 14.84 -2.03 5.70
N GLU A 142 15.95 -1.70 6.33
CA GLU A 142 16.77 -0.58 5.91
C GLU A 142 17.24 -0.80 4.45
N LYS A 143 17.24 0.28 3.64
CA LYS A 143 17.59 0.23 2.21
C LYS A 143 16.72 -0.74 1.39
N GLN A 144 15.45 -0.91 1.77
CA GLN A 144 14.50 -1.80 1.12
C GLN A 144 14.38 -1.58 -0.41
N GLU A 145 14.65 -0.36 -0.89
CA GLU A 145 14.66 -0.02 -2.32
C GLU A 145 15.78 -0.71 -3.11
N PHE A 146 16.85 -1.14 -2.43
CA PHE A 146 17.99 -1.87 -3.00
C PHE A 146 18.01 -3.35 -2.62
N ALA A 147 17.00 -3.85 -1.92
CA ALA A 147 16.98 -5.20 -1.35
C ALA A 147 17.22 -6.29 -2.40
N ASN A 148 16.67 -6.16 -3.61
CA ASN A 148 16.89 -7.12 -4.69
C ASN A 148 18.36 -7.21 -5.10
N VAL A 149 19.05 -6.07 -5.24
CA VAL A 149 20.47 -6.02 -5.61
C VAL A 149 21.34 -6.56 -4.47
N ILE A 150 21.04 -6.16 -3.23
CA ILE A 150 21.75 -6.65 -2.04
C ILE A 150 21.59 -8.16 -1.91
N GLY A 151 20.37 -8.68 -2.11
CA GLY A 151 20.09 -10.11 -2.06
C GLY A 151 20.83 -10.88 -3.16
N ALA A 152 20.88 -10.36 -4.39
CA ALA A 152 21.61 -10.98 -5.49
C ALA A 152 23.13 -11.05 -5.21
N ILE A 153 23.71 -9.98 -4.68
CA ILE A 153 25.14 -9.95 -4.29
C ILE A 153 25.41 -10.94 -3.16
N ALA A 154 24.56 -10.97 -2.13
CA ALA A 154 24.71 -11.90 -1.02
C ALA A 154 24.64 -13.37 -1.49
N TYR A 155 23.70 -13.67 -2.38
CA TYR A 155 23.59 -15.02 -2.98
C TYR A 155 24.84 -15.43 -3.78
N LEU A 156 25.37 -14.54 -4.60
CA LEU A 156 26.59 -14.81 -5.36
C LEU A 156 27.78 -15.07 -4.42
N ASN A 157 27.98 -14.24 -3.40
CA ASN A 157 29.09 -14.41 -2.46
C ASN A 157 28.99 -15.68 -1.61
N ALA A 158 27.78 -16.20 -1.37
CA ALA A 158 27.58 -17.43 -0.61
C ALA A 158 27.78 -18.70 -1.45
N ASN A 159 27.82 -18.60 -2.79
CA ASN A 159 27.92 -19.72 -3.71
C ASN A 159 29.24 -19.68 -4.54
N THR A 160 30.17 -18.79 -4.21
CA THR A 160 31.57 -18.77 -4.67
C THR A 160 32.47 -19.23 -3.56
#